data_96b00b484d0e5eaa365c37915fdf2cf0
#
_entry.id   96b00b484d0e5eaa365c37915fdf2cf0
#
_cell.length_a   1.000
_cell.length_b   1.000
_cell.length_c   1.000
_cell.angle_alpha   90.00
_cell.angle_beta   90.00
_cell.angle_gamma   90.00
#
_symmetry.space_group_name_H-M   'P 1'
#
loop_
_entity.id
_entity.type
_entity.pdbx_description
1 polymer ?
#
loop_
_entity_poly.entity_id
_entity_poly.type
_entity_poly.pdbx_seq_one_letter_code
_entity_poly.pdbx_strand_id
1 'polypeptide(L)'
;MDTYTRKHMTVNQEVKGTLAKLLATEDLIVEHKQVETASFNVETRVLTLPLWERASGTVYDMLVAHEVGHALYTPCIDWIEEYKIPPSFVNVVEDARIEKLIKRRYAGLPKTFFNAYNELHGMDFFQLADLDVDDMGFADRLNLHYKIGNFIDIDFNDYERELVALTGNTETFEEVLEVSKKVYEYCKQELQ
;
A
#
# COMPACT_ATOMS: atom_id res chain seq x y z
N MET A 1 43.51 5.41 13.17
CA MET A 1 42.94 5.40 11.78
C MET A 1 42.11 4.13 11.67
N ASP A 2 40.86 4.18 12.09
CA ASP A 2 39.93 3.06 11.94
C ASP A 2 38.81 3.44 11.02
N THR A 3 38.93 2.94 9.80
CA THR A 3 37.88 2.98 8.80
C THR A 3 36.79 1.98 9.19
N TYR A 4 35.76 2.45 9.90
CA TYR A 4 34.52 1.71 10.05
C TYR A 4 33.84 1.59 8.69
N THR A 5 34.14 0.53 8.00
CA THR A 5 33.39 0.10 6.84
C THR A 5 31.97 -0.24 7.33
N ARG A 6 31.00 0.68 7.15
CA ARG A 6 29.58 0.35 7.26
C ARG A 6 29.30 -0.74 6.23
N LYS A 7 29.24 -1.98 6.71
CA LYS A 7 28.71 -3.12 5.98
C LYS A 7 27.24 -2.76 5.67
N HIS A 8 26.94 -2.32 4.46
CA HIS A 8 25.57 -2.27 3.98
C HIS A 8 25.02 -3.69 4.10
N MET A 9 24.13 -3.92 5.07
CA MET A 9 23.42 -5.18 5.18
C MET A 9 22.47 -5.26 4.00
N THR A 10 22.87 -5.94 2.96
CA THR A 10 22.01 -6.29 1.84
C THR A 10 20.84 -7.10 2.36
N VAL A 11 19.61 -6.70 2.01
CA VAL A 11 18.41 -7.45 2.39
C VAL A 11 18.51 -8.86 1.82
N ASN A 12 18.34 -9.87 2.68
CA ASN A 12 18.38 -11.26 2.24
C ASN A 12 17.07 -11.61 1.52
N GLN A 13 17.12 -11.68 0.19
CA GLN A 13 15.98 -11.93 -0.70
C GLN A 13 15.32 -13.29 -0.43
N GLU A 14 16.11 -14.33 -0.12
CA GLU A 14 15.58 -15.66 0.20
C GLU A 14 14.73 -15.64 1.47
N VAL A 15 15.20 -14.92 2.50
CA VAL A 15 14.43 -14.74 3.75
C VAL A 15 13.13 -14.00 3.49
N LYS A 16 13.12 -12.96 2.63
CA LYS A 16 11.91 -12.22 2.29
C LYS A 16 10.92 -13.07 1.47
N GLY A 17 11.42 -13.89 0.57
CA GLY A 17 10.60 -14.86 -0.15
C GLY A 17 9.96 -15.90 0.77
N THR A 18 10.71 -16.41 1.73
CA THR A 18 10.20 -17.33 2.76
C THR A 18 9.16 -16.67 3.65
N LEU A 19 9.38 -15.42 4.08
CA LEU A 19 8.42 -14.64 4.86
C LEU A 19 7.10 -14.48 4.11
N ALA A 20 7.14 -14.15 2.81
CA ALA A 20 5.96 -14.01 1.97
C ALA A 20 5.10 -15.27 1.97
N LYS A 21 5.71 -16.44 1.73
CA LYS A 21 5.03 -17.74 1.72
C LYS A 21 4.41 -18.10 3.07
N LEU A 22 5.12 -17.84 4.15
CA LEU A 22 4.62 -18.09 5.51
C LEU A 22 3.42 -17.20 5.86
N LEU A 23 3.48 -15.92 5.54
CA LEU A 23 2.39 -14.99 5.82
C LEU A 23 1.16 -15.26 4.94
N ALA A 24 1.38 -15.59 3.67
CA ALA A 24 0.29 -15.92 2.74
C ALA A 24 -0.37 -17.27 3.03
N THR A 25 0.28 -18.13 3.80
CA THR A 25 -0.15 -19.52 4.04
C THR A 25 -0.29 -20.35 2.74
N GLU A 26 0.45 -19.97 1.72
CA GLU A 26 0.53 -20.65 0.42
C GLU A 26 1.93 -20.55 -0.18
N ASP A 27 2.26 -21.43 -1.12
CA ASP A 27 3.54 -21.44 -1.82
C ASP A 27 3.52 -20.48 -3.02
N LEU A 28 3.61 -19.17 -2.72
CA LEU A 28 3.68 -18.12 -3.73
C LEU A 28 4.94 -18.24 -4.60
N ILE A 29 4.83 -17.84 -5.86
CA ILE A 29 6.00 -17.57 -6.69
C ILE A 29 6.52 -16.18 -6.32
N VAL A 30 7.76 -16.11 -5.80
CA VAL A 30 8.39 -14.84 -5.42
C VAL A 30 9.53 -14.52 -6.38
N GLU A 31 9.43 -13.37 -7.06
CA GLU A 31 10.44 -12.86 -7.97
C GLU A 31 11.05 -11.57 -7.43
N HIS A 32 12.35 -11.38 -7.67
CA HIS A 32 13.04 -10.12 -7.38
C HIS A 32 13.46 -9.48 -8.71
N LYS A 33 12.96 -8.27 -8.97
CA LYS A 33 13.18 -7.57 -10.25
C LYS A 33 13.52 -6.11 -10.03
N GLN A 34 14.12 -5.50 -11.06
CA GLN A 34 14.35 -4.06 -11.11
C GLN A 34 13.03 -3.37 -11.46
N VAL A 35 12.23 -3.10 -10.44
CA VAL A 35 10.92 -2.43 -10.53
C VAL A 35 10.86 -1.30 -9.52
N GLU A 36 9.95 -0.35 -9.72
CA GLU A 36 9.82 0.82 -8.84
C GLU A 36 9.21 0.45 -7.48
N THR A 37 8.30 -0.51 -7.45
CA THR A 37 7.63 -0.97 -6.22
C THR A 37 7.32 -2.45 -6.28
N ALA A 38 6.89 -3.01 -5.15
CA ALA A 38 6.35 -4.36 -5.10
C ALA A 38 4.99 -4.46 -5.79
N SER A 39 4.64 -5.65 -6.23
CA SER A 39 3.32 -5.95 -6.79
C SER A 39 2.96 -7.42 -6.64
N PHE A 40 1.66 -7.71 -6.54
CA PHE A 40 1.14 -9.06 -6.52
C PHE A 40 0.10 -9.27 -7.63
N ASN A 41 0.30 -10.30 -8.43
CA ASN A 41 -0.67 -10.70 -9.45
C ASN A 41 -1.63 -11.75 -8.86
N VAL A 42 -2.88 -11.36 -8.67
CA VAL A 42 -3.91 -12.21 -8.04
C VAL A 42 -4.30 -13.42 -8.88
N GLU A 43 -4.12 -13.35 -10.20
CA GLU A 43 -4.43 -14.45 -11.13
C GLU A 43 -3.31 -15.47 -11.17
N THR A 44 -2.06 -15.02 -11.41
CA THR A 44 -0.89 -15.89 -11.54
C THR A 44 -0.25 -16.26 -10.21
N ARG A 45 -0.63 -15.62 -9.11
CA ARG A 45 -0.10 -15.79 -7.75
C ARG A 45 1.40 -15.50 -7.65
N VAL A 46 1.87 -14.53 -8.44
CA VAL A 46 3.26 -14.09 -8.47
C VAL A 46 3.43 -12.81 -7.67
N LEU A 47 4.30 -12.85 -6.66
CA LEU A 47 4.78 -11.70 -5.90
C LEU A 47 6.08 -11.20 -6.52
N THR A 48 6.09 -9.95 -6.97
CA THR A 48 7.29 -9.27 -7.45
C THR A 48 7.77 -8.28 -6.39
N LEU A 49 9.03 -8.43 -5.97
CA LEU A 49 9.69 -7.52 -5.03
C LEU A 49 10.77 -6.70 -5.73
N PRO A 50 10.91 -5.41 -5.41
CA PRO A 50 11.94 -4.57 -6.02
C PRO A 50 13.34 -4.91 -5.50
N LEU A 51 14.35 -4.62 -6.31
CA LEU A 51 15.76 -4.67 -5.93
C LEU A 51 16.22 -3.27 -5.50
N TRP A 52 15.87 -2.86 -4.28
CA TRP A 52 16.25 -1.55 -3.74
C TRP A 52 17.50 -1.63 -2.87
N GLU A 53 18.52 -0.87 -3.22
CA GLU A 53 19.79 -0.85 -2.48
C GLU A 53 19.70 -0.08 -1.16
N ARG A 54 18.77 0.87 -1.04
CA ARG A 54 18.67 1.79 0.10
C ARG A 54 17.55 1.46 1.09
N ALA A 55 16.66 0.54 0.76
CA ALA A 55 15.56 0.18 1.63
C ALA A 55 16.04 -0.75 2.77
N SER A 56 15.54 -0.49 3.97
CA SER A 56 15.80 -1.34 5.13
C SER A 56 15.06 -2.68 5.05
N GLY A 57 15.44 -3.62 5.91
CA GLY A 57 14.68 -4.86 6.10
C GLY A 57 13.24 -4.61 6.53
N THR A 58 12.98 -3.55 7.31
CA THR A 58 11.63 -3.15 7.75
C THR A 58 10.75 -2.71 6.58
N VAL A 59 11.30 -1.93 5.64
CA VAL A 59 10.56 -1.53 4.43
C VAL A 59 10.22 -2.76 3.59
N TYR A 60 11.16 -3.69 3.40
CA TYR A 60 10.88 -4.93 2.68
C TYR A 60 9.85 -5.81 3.39
N ASP A 61 9.87 -5.91 4.71
CA ASP A 61 8.85 -6.64 5.48
C ASP A 61 7.46 -6.04 5.28
N MET A 62 7.37 -4.70 5.24
CA MET A 62 6.11 -4.01 4.95
C MET A 62 5.65 -4.26 3.52
N LEU A 63 6.54 -4.18 2.52
CA LEU A 63 6.20 -4.47 1.12
C LEU A 63 5.68 -5.90 0.96
N VAL A 64 6.38 -6.88 1.54
CA VAL A 64 5.94 -8.27 1.56
C VAL A 64 4.56 -8.40 2.21
N ALA A 65 4.36 -7.80 3.38
CA ALA A 65 3.09 -7.88 4.10
C ALA A 65 1.94 -7.20 3.33
N HIS A 66 2.19 -6.08 2.67
CA HIS A 66 1.21 -5.41 1.82
C HIS A 66 0.76 -6.33 0.67
N GLU A 67 1.70 -6.88 -0.10
CA GLU A 67 1.37 -7.75 -1.22
C GLU A 67 0.74 -9.08 -0.78
N VAL A 68 1.16 -9.62 0.36
CA VAL A 68 0.49 -10.76 0.98
C VAL A 68 -0.95 -10.40 1.40
N GLY A 69 -1.20 -9.16 1.81
CA GLY A 69 -2.57 -8.65 2.02
C GLY A 69 -3.44 -8.83 0.77
N HIS A 70 -2.92 -8.46 -0.40
CA HIS A 70 -3.61 -8.73 -1.67
C HIS A 70 -3.78 -10.22 -1.94
N ALA A 71 -2.75 -11.03 -1.69
CA ALA A 71 -2.83 -12.48 -1.88
C ALA A 71 -3.92 -13.15 -1.05
N LEU A 72 -4.13 -12.66 0.19
CA LEU A 72 -5.10 -13.22 1.12
C LEU A 72 -6.53 -12.69 0.91
N TYR A 73 -6.67 -11.44 0.50
CA TYR A 73 -7.95 -10.73 0.63
C TYR A 73 -8.50 -10.15 -0.68
N THR A 74 -7.68 -9.92 -1.70
CA THR A 74 -8.14 -9.39 -2.99
C THR A 74 -8.60 -10.52 -3.89
N PRO A 75 -9.89 -10.60 -4.24
CA PRO A 75 -10.39 -11.68 -5.09
C PRO A 75 -9.97 -11.49 -6.55
N CYS A 76 -9.80 -12.60 -7.27
CA CYS A 76 -9.62 -12.61 -8.72
C CYS A 76 -10.99 -12.64 -9.40
N ILE A 77 -11.64 -11.49 -9.54
CA ILE A 77 -12.94 -11.33 -10.21
C ILE A 77 -12.87 -10.19 -11.22
N ASP A 78 -13.63 -10.30 -12.29
CA ASP A 78 -13.81 -9.22 -13.27
C ASP A 78 -14.91 -8.26 -12.78
N TRP A 79 -14.51 -7.09 -12.33
CA TRP A 79 -15.39 -6.02 -11.85
C TRP A 79 -15.39 -4.79 -12.76
N ILE A 80 -14.45 -4.71 -13.71
CA ILE A 80 -14.19 -3.50 -14.53
C ILE A 80 -15.43 -3.15 -15.38
N GLU A 81 -16.00 -4.15 -16.05
CA GLU A 81 -17.15 -3.94 -16.92
C GLU A 81 -18.42 -3.55 -16.16
N GLU A 82 -18.60 -4.08 -14.94
CA GLU A 82 -19.77 -3.80 -14.10
C GLU A 82 -19.69 -2.41 -13.46
N TYR A 83 -18.57 -2.08 -12.82
CA TYR A 83 -18.46 -0.84 -12.04
C TYR A 83 -17.96 0.35 -12.84
N LYS A 84 -17.20 0.11 -13.92
CA LYS A 84 -16.64 1.16 -14.82
C LYS A 84 -15.84 2.23 -14.08
N ILE A 85 -15.07 1.82 -13.08
CA ILE A 85 -14.20 2.67 -12.29
C ILE A 85 -12.77 2.45 -12.76
N PRO A 86 -11.94 3.49 -12.89
CA PRO A 86 -10.52 3.29 -13.15
C PRO A 86 -9.86 2.48 -12.03
N PRO A 87 -9.02 1.47 -12.34
CA PRO A 87 -8.37 0.62 -11.34
C PRO A 87 -7.60 1.36 -10.25
N SER A 88 -7.05 2.54 -10.56
CA SER A 88 -6.32 3.36 -9.60
C SER A 88 -7.16 3.77 -8.38
N PHE A 89 -8.44 4.06 -8.56
CA PHE A 89 -9.35 4.40 -7.45
C PHE A 89 -9.66 3.18 -6.59
N VAL A 90 -9.85 2.02 -7.20
CA VAL A 90 -10.07 0.76 -6.48
C VAL A 90 -8.82 0.40 -5.67
N ASN A 91 -7.62 0.57 -6.25
CA ASN A 91 -6.37 0.27 -5.56
C ASN A 91 -6.20 1.11 -4.27
N VAL A 92 -6.54 2.40 -4.30
CA VAL A 92 -6.43 3.25 -3.10
C VAL A 92 -7.30 2.73 -1.95
N VAL A 93 -8.54 2.36 -2.22
CA VAL A 93 -9.47 1.87 -1.20
C VAL A 93 -9.12 0.45 -0.77
N GLU A 94 -8.74 -0.41 -1.72
CA GLU A 94 -8.34 -1.79 -1.45
C GLU A 94 -7.06 -1.86 -0.62
N ASP A 95 -6.06 -1.03 -0.90
CA ASP A 95 -4.84 -0.93 -0.11
C ASP A 95 -5.16 -0.65 1.37
N ALA A 96 -6.04 0.32 1.63
CA ALA A 96 -6.47 0.63 2.99
C ALA A 96 -7.14 -0.58 3.67
N ARG A 97 -7.99 -1.32 2.95
CA ARG A 97 -8.67 -2.51 3.46
C ARG A 97 -7.70 -3.64 3.74
N ILE A 98 -6.87 -4.02 2.77
CA ILE A 98 -5.98 -5.19 2.93
C ILE A 98 -4.92 -4.95 4.00
N GLU A 99 -4.40 -3.73 4.12
CA GLU A 99 -3.47 -3.38 5.18
C GLU A 99 -4.13 -3.45 6.56
N LYS A 100 -5.37 -2.98 6.70
CA LYS A 100 -6.15 -3.13 7.93
C LYS A 100 -6.33 -4.61 8.30
N LEU A 101 -6.71 -5.44 7.35
CA LEU A 101 -6.99 -6.87 7.59
C LEU A 101 -5.72 -7.63 7.95
N ILE A 102 -4.60 -7.39 7.25
CA ILE A 102 -3.35 -8.10 7.54
C ILE A 102 -2.72 -7.65 8.87
N LYS A 103 -2.82 -6.37 9.22
CA LYS A 103 -2.41 -5.85 10.54
C LYS A 103 -3.24 -6.45 11.68
N ARG A 104 -4.52 -6.70 11.44
CA ARG A 104 -5.42 -7.37 12.39
C ARG A 104 -5.05 -8.85 12.56
N ARG A 105 -4.64 -9.51 11.49
CA ARG A 105 -4.23 -10.93 11.49
C ARG A 105 -2.89 -11.17 12.19
N TYR A 106 -1.93 -10.27 12.01
CA TYR A 106 -0.55 -10.42 12.52
C TYR A 106 -0.18 -9.25 13.41
N ALA A 107 -0.18 -9.47 14.72
CA ALA A 107 -0.02 -8.43 15.75
C ALA A 107 1.30 -7.61 15.67
N GLY A 108 2.34 -8.14 15.04
CA GLY A 108 3.62 -7.43 14.83
C GLY A 108 3.58 -6.42 13.68
N LEU A 109 2.68 -6.60 12.72
CA LEU A 109 2.65 -5.79 11.50
C LEU A 109 2.27 -4.32 11.70
N PRO A 110 1.38 -3.91 12.62
CA PRO A 110 1.13 -2.48 12.84
C PRO A 110 2.40 -1.67 13.06
N LYS A 111 3.33 -2.19 13.89
CA LYS A 111 4.62 -1.55 14.13
C LYS A 111 5.52 -1.56 12.89
N THR A 112 5.54 -2.66 12.15
CA THR A 112 6.31 -2.77 10.90
C THR A 112 5.84 -1.75 9.87
N PHE A 113 4.54 -1.64 9.63
CA PHE A 113 3.96 -0.67 8.71
C PHE A 113 4.25 0.77 9.14
N PHE A 114 4.06 1.09 10.41
CA PHE A 114 4.35 2.42 10.94
C PHE A 114 5.81 2.83 10.71
N ASN A 115 6.75 1.97 11.09
CA ASN A 115 8.17 2.25 10.93
C ASN A 115 8.60 2.33 9.46
N ALA A 116 8.08 1.44 8.62
CA ALA A 116 8.39 1.43 7.19
C ALA A 116 7.86 2.68 6.47
N TYR A 117 6.63 3.09 6.74
CA TYR A 117 6.09 4.32 6.15
C TYR A 117 6.79 5.58 6.67
N ASN A 118 7.21 5.60 7.94
CA ASN A 118 8.06 6.68 8.45
C ASN A 118 9.40 6.77 7.71
N GLU A 119 10.04 5.63 7.45
CA GLU A 119 11.29 5.57 6.68
C GLU A 119 11.08 6.06 5.24
N LEU A 120 10.05 5.56 4.56
CA LEU A 120 9.71 5.97 3.19
C LEU A 120 9.39 7.47 3.10
N HIS A 121 8.64 8.00 4.06
CA HIS A 121 8.37 9.44 4.15
C HIS A 121 9.66 10.23 4.35
N GLY A 122 10.54 9.81 5.25
CA GLY A 122 11.85 10.45 5.49
C GLY A 122 12.80 10.40 4.28
N MET A 123 12.61 9.47 3.35
CA MET A 123 13.35 9.34 2.09
C MET A 123 12.70 10.11 0.92
N ASP A 124 11.61 10.83 1.18
CA ASP A 124 10.76 11.47 0.16
C ASP A 124 10.28 10.51 -0.94
N PHE A 125 9.98 9.27 -0.58
CA PHE A 125 9.47 8.26 -1.51
C PHE A 125 8.18 8.72 -2.21
N PHE A 126 7.34 9.47 -1.51
CA PHE A 126 6.08 9.99 -2.02
C PHE A 126 6.23 11.31 -2.80
N GLN A 127 7.46 11.84 -2.93
CA GLN A 127 7.80 13.04 -3.70
C GLN A 127 7.02 14.29 -3.24
N LEU A 128 6.95 14.50 -1.93
CA LEU A 128 6.18 15.58 -1.31
C LEU A 128 7.03 16.81 -0.93
N ALA A 129 8.38 16.75 -1.08
CA ALA A 129 9.29 17.77 -0.56
C ALA A 129 8.98 19.20 -1.03
N ASP A 130 8.45 19.36 -2.26
CA ASP A 130 8.16 20.67 -2.88
C ASP A 130 6.64 20.85 -3.15
N LEU A 131 5.77 20.02 -2.56
CA LEU A 131 4.33 20.04 -2.81
C LEU A 131 3.56 20.41 -1.54
N ASP A 132 2.49 21.18 -1.70
CA ASP A 132 1.45 21.29 -0.70
C ASP A 132 0.49 20.13 -0.89
N VAL A 133 0.39 19.26 0.12
CA VAL A 133 -0.46 18.06 0.05
C VAL A 133 -1.94 18.45 -0.11
N ASP A 134 -2.35 19.60 0.43
CA ASP A 134 -3.73 20.06 0.36
C ASP A 134 -4.13 20.56 -1.04
N ASP A 135 -3.15 20.85 -1.91
CA ASP A 135 -3.37 21.14 -3.33
C ASP A 135 -3.54 19.88 -4.20
N MET A 136 -3.31 18.68 -3.65
CA MET A 136 -3.47 17.42 -4.37
C MET A 136 -4.93 17.02 -4.49
N GLY A 137 -5.26 16.26 -5.54
CA GLY A 137 -6.58 15.68 -5.71
C GLY A 137 -6.99 14.77 -4.54
N PHE A 138 -8.30 14.66 -4.29
CA PHE A 138 -8.81 13.91 -3.13
C PHE A 138 -8.32 12.46 -3.10
N ALA A 139 -8.27 11.75 -4.23
CA ALA A 139 -7.82 10.34 -4.26
C ALA A 139 -6.36 10.18 -3.79
N ASP A 140 -5.49 11.13 -4.16
CA ASP A 140 -4.08 11.14 -3.72
C ASP A 140 -3.98 11.45 -2.23
N ARG A 141 -4.72 12.45 -1.73
CA ARG A 141 -4.78 12.77 -0.29
C ARG A 141 -5.33 11.60 0.53
N LEU A 142 -6.34 10.90 0.03
CA LEU A 142 -6.90 9.69 0.65
C LEU A 142 -5.84 8.58 0.74
N ASN A 143 -5.09 8.33 -0.33
CA ASN A 143 -4.01 7.35 -0.34
C ASN A 143 -2.91 7.70 0.67
N LEU A 144 -2.46 8.97 0.68
CA LEU A 144 -1.45 9.45 1.63
C LEU A 144 -1.93 9.36 3.07
N HIS A 145 -3.20 9.66 3.33
CA HIS A 145 -3.79 9.56 4.67
C HIS A 145 -3.61 8.15 5.27
N TYR A 146 -3.93 7.11 4.53
CA TYR A 146 -3.81 5.73 5.01
C TYR A 146 -2.36 5.23 5.12
N LYS A 147 -1.43 5.80 4.34
CA LYS A 147 -0.02 5.42 4.34
C LYS A 147 0.81 6.23 5.34
N ILE A 148 0.72 7.54 5.28
CA ILE A 148 1.58 8.46 6.04
C ILE A 148 0.83 9.53 6.84
N GLY A 149 -0.47 9.44 7.00
CA GLY A 149 -1.27 10.38 7.79
C GLY A 149 -0.88 10.49 9.28
N ASN A 150 -0.04 9.57 9.78
CA ASN A 150 0.57 9.69 11.10
C ASN A 150 1.74 10.71 11.15
N PHE A 151 2.25 11.13 10.00
CA PHE A 151 3.46 11.93 9.87
C PHE A 151 3.23 13.28 9.19
N ILE A 152 2.07 13.45 8.54
CA ILE A 152 1.66 14.68 7.85
C ILE A 152 0.21 15.01 8.19
N ASP A 153 -0.10 16.30 8.28
CA ASP A 153 -1.48 16.77 8.35
C ASP A 153 -2.05 16.87 6.93
N ILE A 154 -3.28 16.42 6.74
CA ILE A 154 -4.01 16.50 5.48
C ILE A 154 -5.41 17.03 5.77
N ASP A 155 -5.77 18.13 5.12
CA ASP A 155 -7.08 18.72 5.25
C ASP A 155 -8.12 18.01 4.38
N PHE A 156 -9.28 17.76 4.96
CA PHE A 156 -10.45 17.20 4.29
C PHE A 156 -11.68 18.04 4.61
N ASN A 157 -12.51 18.31 3.61
CA ASN A 157 -13.83 18.86 3.85
C ASN A 157 -14.79 17.83 4.48
N ASP A 158 -16.00 18.24 4.83
CA ASP A 158 -16.93 17.35 5.56
C ASP A 158 -17.30 16.10 4.76
N TYR A 159 -17.53 16.24 3.45
CA TYR A 159 -17.86 15.09 2.59
C TYR A 159 -16.66 14.18 2.37
N GLU A 160 -15.47 14.74 2.17
CA GLU A 160 -14.24 13.98 2.08
C GLU A 160 -13.97 13.19 3.36
N ARG A 161 -14.23 13.78 4.55
CA ARG A 161 -14.14 13.06 5.83
C ARG A 161 -15.07 11.86 5.91
N GLU A 162 -16.27 11.97 5.34
CA GLU A 162 -17.17 10.82 5.24
C GLU A 162 -16.59 9.72 4.35
N LEU A 163 -16.01 10.08 3.18
CA LEU A 163 -15.38 9.11 2.29
C LEU A 163 -14.13 8.47 2.90
N VAL A 164 -13.32 9.24 3.64
CA VAL A 164 -12.19 8.70 4.42
C VAL A 164 -12.70 7.67 5.44
N ALA A 165 -13.75 7.98 6.19
CA ALA A 165 -14.33 7.06 7.16
C ALA A 165 -14.90 5.80 6.50
N LEU A 166 -15.61 5.93 5.38
CA LEU A 166 -16.14 4.80 4.61
C LEU A 166 -15.00 3.89 4.14
N THR A 167 -13.91 4.46 3.62
CA THR A 167 -12.73 3.72 3.19
C THR A 167 -12.15 2.89 4.34
N GLY A 168 -11.96 3.50 5.51
CA GLY A 168 -11.44 2.81 6.71
C GLY A 168 -12.35 1.70 7.25
N ASN A 169 -13.65 1.78 6.98
CA ASN A 169 -14.64 0.81 7.45
C ASN A 169 -14.89 -0.37 6.50
N THR A 170 -14.30 -0.37 5.30
CA THR A 170 -14.48 -1.48 4.35
C THR A 170 -13.97 -2.80 4.93
N GLU A 171 -14.76 -3.86 4.85
CA GLU A 171 -14.43 -5.23 5.27
C GLU A 171 -14.45 -6.21 4.08
N THR A 172 -15.34 -5.99 3.13
CA THR A 172 -15.47 -6.82 1.93
C THR A 172 -14.98 -6.12 0.67
N PHE A 173 -14.69 -6.88 -0.38
CA PHE A 173 -14.27 -6.30 -1.66
C PHE A 173 -15.42 -5.59 -2.38
N GLU A 174 -16.65 -6.04 -2.21
CA GLU A 174 -17.85 -5.35 -2.71
C GLU A 174 -17.96 -3.95 -2.11
N GLU A 175 -17.73 -3.80 -0.80
CA GLU A 175 -17.70 -2.48 -0.14
C GLU A 175 -16.58 -1.60 -0.70
N VAL A 176 -15.42 -2.17 -1.03
CA VAL A 176 -14.35 -1.44 -1.71
C VAL A 176 -14.81 -0.89 -3.05
N LEU A 177 -15.48 -1.70 -3.88
CA LEU A 177 -15.98 -1.26 -5.18
C LEU A 177 -17.02 -0.14 -5.05
N GLU A 178 -17.95 -0.25 -4.09
CA GLU A 178 -18.94 0.79 -3.81
C GLU A 178 -18.33 2.10 -3.33
N VAL A 179 -17.38 2.04 -2.40
CA VAL A 179 -16.68 3.22 -1.89
C VAL A 179 -15.81 3.84 -2.99
N SER A 180 -15.08 3.03 -3.74
CA SER A 180 -14.26 3.49 -4.87
C SER A 180 -15.08 4.22 -5.92
N LYS A 181 -16.31 3.78 -6.18
CA LYS A 181 -17.24 4.47 -7.08
C LYS A 181 -17.58 5.87 -6.57
N LYS A 182 -17.89 6.00 -5.28
CA LYS A 182 -18.18 7.30 -4.66
C LYS A 182 -16.97 8.23 -4.72
N VAL A 183 -15.78 7.73 -4.42
CA VAL A 183 -14.52 8.49 -4.52
C VAL A 183 -14.30 8.97 -5.96
N TYR A 184 -14.44 8.07 -6.94
CA TYR A 184 -14.28 8.42 -8.36
C TYR A 184 -15.30 9.45 -8.83
N GLU A 185 -16.59 9.29 -8.48
CA GLU A 185 -17.64 10.24 -8.83
C GLU A 185 -17.40 11.62 -8.22
N TYR A 186 -16.93 11.69 -6.98
CA TYR A 186 -16.54 12.93 -6.33
C TYR A 186 -15.37 13.61 -7.06
N CYS A 187 -14.28 12.90 -7.31
CA CYS A 187 -13.13 13.46 -8.03
C CYS A 187 -13.47 13.95 -9.45
N LYS A 188 -14.42 13.30 -10.13
CA LYS A 188 -14.92 13.78 -11.42
C LYS A 188 -15.62 15.14 -11.34
N GLN A 189 -16.31 15.40 -10.23
CA GLN A 189 -17.02 16.69 -10.03
C GLN A 189 -16.05 17.82 -9.70
N GLU A 190 -14.94 17.53 -9.01
CA GLU A 190 -13.90 18.53 -8.72
C GLU A 190 -13.16 19.01 -9.98
N LEU A 191 -13.16 18.21 -11.05
CA LEU A 191 -12.49 18.54 -12.32
C LEU A 191 -13.39 19.29 -13.32
N GLN A 192 -14.67 19.56 -12.97
CA GLN A 192 -15.63 20.30 -13.79
C GLN A 192 -15.82 21.74 -13.31
#